data_c6bffc1180c0982efa65ed0092b64f24
#
_entry.id   c6bffc1180c0982efa65ed0092b64f24
#
_cell.length_a   1.000
_cell.length_b   1.000
_cell.length_c   1.000
_cell.angle_alpha   90.00
_cell.angle_beta   90.00
_cell.angle_gamma   90.00
#
_symmetry.space_group_name_H-M   'P 1'
#
loop_
_entity.id
_entity.type
_entity.pdbx_description
1 polymer ?
#
loop_
_entity_poly.entity_id
_entity_poly.type
_entity_poly.pdbx_seq_one_letter_code
_entity_poly.pdbx_strand_id
1 'polypeptide(L)'
;RANWGYTVLFYAVIKGSLADVRYLVDKGADANDKNDGDRTVLMDAVTRNDPEMVRFLIERGADVKIRTTENNCCVLGEAARWANAEIVQLLIEHGADVNNVDTMGMTPLLYAATHDNVEAAQMLIENGANLEARERYKGFTPLLYACHLLKPKIIPLLVEKGADLNAKDKKGKTPLGNACKKGGLEIVKYLVEHGAGLQVGKKNVADVVKDKAIKQYLSELP
;
A
#
# COMPACT_ATOMS: atom_id res chain seq x y z
N ARG A 1 -21.99 -9.20 22.45
CA ARG A 1 -20.84 -8.44 21.92
C ARG A 1 -19.96 -8.04 23.10
N ALA A 2 -18.64 -8.22 22.98
CA ALA A 2 -17.67 -7.74 23.95
C ALA A 2 -17.31 -6.27 23.68
N ASN A 3 -16.40 -5.67 24.45
CA ASN A 3 -15.91 -4.32 24.23
C ASN A 3 -15.49 -4.11 22.75
N TRP A 4 -15.84 -2.98 22.13
CA TRP A 4 -15.62 -2.62 20.73
C TRP A 4 -16.53 -3.38 19.71
N GLY A 5 -17.63 -3.97 20.14
CA GLY A 5 -18.57 -4.63 19.25
C GLY A 5 -18.11 -5.98 18.64
N TYR A 6 -17.01 -6.56 19.15
CA TYR A 6 -16.56 -7.86 18.67
C TYR A 6 -17.52 -8.98 18.99
N THR A 7 -17.84 -9.77 17.96
CA THR A 7 -18.65 -11.01 18.10
C THR A 7 -17.76 -12.22 18.31
N VAL A 8 -18.36 -13.37 18.59
CA VAL A 8 -17.63 -14.63 18.71
C VAL A 8 -16.87 -14.97 17.43
N LEU A 9 -17.45 -14.65 16.26
CA LEU A 9 -16.81 -14.86 14.97
C LEU A 9 -15.52 -14.01 14.82
N PHE A 10 -15.51 -12.76 15.26
CA PHE A 10 -14.30 -11.95 15.31
C PHE A 10 -13.18 -12.59 16.14
N TYR A 11 -13.51 -13.08 17.33
CA TYR A 11 -12.54 -13.76 18.17
C TYR A 11 -12.01 -15.04 17.52
N ALA A 12 -12.87 -15.81 16.86
CA ALA A 12 -12.47 -17.00 16.12
C ALA A 12 -11.53 -16.63 14.96
N VAL A 13 -11.80 -15.54 14.22
CA VAL A 13 -10.92 -15.06 13.16
C VAL A 13 -9.60 -14.54 13.72
N ILE A 14 -9.58 -13.79 14.82
CA ILE A 14 -8.35 -13.19 15.37
C ILE A 14 -7.47 -14.24 16.10
N LYS A 15 -8.05 -15.17 16.83
CA LYS A 15 -7.35 -16.06 17.76
C LYS A 15 -7.56 -17.55 17.52
N GLY A 16 -8.64 -17.91 16.82
CA GLY A 16 -9.04 -19.28 16.58
C GLY A 16 -8.40 -19.89 15.34
N SER A 17 -8.88 -21.06 15.01
CA SER A 17 -8.53 -21.80 13.80
C SER A 17 -9.56 -21.59 12.70
N LEU A 18 -9.21 -21.97 11.45
CA LEU A 18 -10.18 -22.03 10.36
C LEU A 18 -11.35 -22.97 10.69
N ALA A 19 -11.12 -24.06 11.45
CA ALA A 19 -12.17 -24.97 11.88
C ALA A 19 -13.18 -24.29 12.79
N ASP A 20 -12.75 -23.43 13.72
CA ASP A 20 -13.65 -22.66 14.59
C ASP A 20 -14.47 -21.66 13.79
N VAL A 21 -13.86 -20.97 12.82
CA VAL A 21 -14.54 -20.05 11.92
C VAL A 21 -15.58 -20.79 11.07
N ARG A 22 -15.21 -21.93 10.47
CA ARG A 22 -16.13 -22.79 9.72
C ARG A 22 -17.33 -23.20 10.57
N TYR A 23 -17.08 -23.70 11.76
CA TYR A 23 -18.14 -24.12 12.68
C TYR A 23 -19.13 -22.99 12.98
N LEU A 24 -18.64 -21.78 13.28
CA LEU A 24 -19.50 -20.64 13.60
C LEU A 24 -20.30 -20.16 12.39
N VAL A 25 -19.69 -20.07 11.22
CA VAL A 25 -20.38 -19.66 9.99
C VAL A 25 -21.42 -20.70 9.57
N ASP A 26 -21.11 -22.00 9.69
CA ASP A 26 -22.08 -23.09 9.43
C ASP A 26 -23.26 -23.10 10.43
N LYS A 27 -23.07 -22.53 11.62
CA LYS A 27 -24.12 -22.29 12.63
C LYS A 27 -24.87 -20.97 12.44
N GLY A 28 -24.61 -20.24 11.36
CA GLY A 28 -25.33 -19.02 10.99
C GLY A 28 -24.68 -17.71 11.46
N ALA A 29 -23.41 -17.73 11.84
CA ALA A 29 -22.68 -16.47 12.05
C ALA A 29 -22.51 -15.74 10.70
N ASP A 30 -22.74 -14.43 10.70
CA ASP A 30 -22.69 -13.62 9.48
C ASP A 30 -21.24 -13.35 9.08
N ALA A 31 -20.83 -13.79 7.88
CA ALA A 31 -19.51 -13.53 7.30
C ALA A 31 -19.26 -12.02 7.04
N ASN A 32 -20.31 -11.19 7.08
CA ASN A 32 -20.24 -9.72 6.97
C ASN A 32 -20.31 -9.00 8.32
N ASP A 33 -20.15 -9.73 9.41
CA ASP A 33 -20.23 -9.15 10.75
C ASP A 33 -19.18 -8.05 10.91
N LYS A 34 -19.57 -7.00 11.64
CA LYS A 34 -18.78 -5.79 11.84
C LYS A 34 -18.62 -5.47 13.32
N ASN A 35 -17.46 -4.94 13.68
CA ASN A 35 -17.29 -4.31 14.98
C ASN A 35 -17.86 -2.87 14.99
N ASP A 36 -17.73 -2.16 16.12
CA ASP A 36 -18.26 -0.80 16.30
C ASP A 36 -17.57 0.24 15.38
N GLY A 37 -16.39 -0.07 14.79
CA GLY A 37 -15.68 0.76 13.80
C GLY A 37 -15.93 0.33 12.34
N ASP A 38 -16.98 -0.48 12.09
CA ASP A 38 -17.30 -1.07 10.78
C ASP A 38 -16.19 -1.92 10.14
N ARG A 39 -15.19 -2.32 10.95
CA ARG A 39 -14.19 -3.28 10.50
C ARG A 39 -14.84 -4.66 10.40
N THR A 40 -14.65 -5.35 9.29
CA THR A 40 -15.27 -6.67 9.05
C THR A 40 -14.35 -7.81 9.49
N VAL A 41 -14.93 -8.99 9.70
CA VAL A 41 -14.16 -10.23 9.96
C VAL A 41 -13.22 -10.56 8.80
N LEU A 42 -13.57 -10.22 7.56
CA LEU A 42 -12.70 -10.38 6.39
C LEU A 42 -11.44 -9.51 6.49
N MET A 43 -11.56 -8.27 6.95
CA MET A 43 -10.40 -7.39 7.17
C MET A 43 -9.42 -7.96 8.21
N ASP A 44 -9.94 -8.60 9.25
CA ASP A 44 -9.09 -9.24 10.26
C ASP A 44 -8.42 -10.52 9.73
N ALA A 45 -9.12 -11.34 8.93
CA ALA A 45 -8.53 -12.49 8.24
C ALA A 45 -7.37 -12.07 7.32
N VAL A 46 -7.56 -10.98 6.56
CA VAL A 46 -6.52 -10.38 5.71
C VAL A 46 -5.31 -9.92 6.54
N THR A 47 -5.55 -9.26 7.68
CA THR A 47 -4.46 -8.81 8.57
C THR A 47 -3.68 -9.99 9.18
N ARG A 48 -4.33 -11.14 9.39
CA ARG A 48 -3.67 -12.40 9.80
C ARG A 48 -2.82 -13.01 8.69
N ASN A 49 -2.99 -12.58 7.47
CA ASN A 49 -2.32 -13.12 6.28
C ASN A 49 -2.60 -14.62 6.09
N ASP A 50 -3.87 -15.03 6.28
CA ASP A 50 -4.34 -16.42 6.19
C ASP A 50 -5.22 -16.57 4.93
N PRO A 51 -4.67 -17.00 3.78
CA PRO A 51 -5.40 -17.06 2.52
C PRO A 51 -6.54 -18.09 2.52
N GLU A 52 -6.41 -19.20 3.26
CA GLU A 52 -7.48 -20.19 3.36
C GLU A 52 -8.69 -19.64 4.11
N MET A 53 -8.45 -18.89 5.18
CA MET A 53 -9.52 -18.21 5.93
C MET A 53 -10.18 -17.12 5.11
N VAL A 54 -9.39 -16.30 4.38
CA VAL A 54 -9.90 -15.26 3.47
C VAL A 54 -10.77 -15.90 2.38
N ARG A 55 -10.29 -16.94 1.73
CA ARG A 55 -11.03 -17.68 0.70
C ARG A 55 -12.36 -18.22 1.24
N PHE A 56 -12.32 -18.89 2.38
CA PHE A 56 -13.52 -19.43 3.02
C PHE A 56 -14.55 -18.34 3.33
N LEU A 57 -14.15 -17.22 3.91
CA LEU A 57 -15.08 -16.12 4.22
C LEU A 57 -15.71 -15.54 2.95
N ILE A 58 -14.93 -15.36 1.86
CA ILE A 58 -15.44 -14.89 0.58
C ILE A 58 -16.44 -15.87 -0.02
N GLU A 59 -16.13 -17.18 -0.02
CA GLU A 59 -17.05 -18.25 -0.48
C GLU A 59 -18.38 -18.29 0.32
N ARG A 60 -18.35 -17.81 1.56
CA ARG A 60 -19.54 -17.69 2.42
C ARG A 60 -20.23 -16.33 2.35
N GLY A 61 -19.86 -15.53 1.34
CA GLY A 61 -20.52 -14.26 1.03
C GLY A 61 -19.98 -13.05 1.76
N ALA A 62 -18.73 -13.10 2.28
CA ALA A 62 -18.08 -11.90 2.79
C ALA A 62 -17.90 -10.88 1.65
N ASP A 63 -18.40 -9.67 1.84
CA ASP A 63 -18.34 -8.62 0.83
C ASP A 63 -16.97 -7.93 0.82
N VAL A 64 -16.23 -8.12 -0.27
CA VAL A 64 -14.91 -7.51 -0.50
C VAL A 64 -14.96 -6.00 -0.76
N LYS A 65 -16.14 -5.43 -0.98
CA LYS A 65 -16.34 -4.01 -1.28
C LYS A 65 -16.68 -3.16 -0.06
N ILE A 66 -16.91 -3.78 1.09
CA ILE A 66 -17.20 -3.07 2.34
C ILE A 66 -16.02 -2.16 2.71
N ARG A 67 -16.38 -1.00 3.23
CA ARG A 67 -15.45 0.02 3.72
C ARG A 67 -15.77 0.38 5.17
N THR A 68 -14.74 0.77 5.90
CA THR A 68 -14.90 1.32 7.26
C THR A 68 -15.51 2.72 7.18
N THR A 69 -16.36 3.08 8.15
CA THR A 69 -17.01 4.40 8.16
C THR A 69 -16.04 5.53 8.51
N GLU A 70 -15.08 5.28 9.39
CA GLU A 70 -14.19 6.31 9.93
C GLU A 70 -13.24 6.88 8.86
N ASN A 71 -12.56 6.03 8.12
CA ASN A 71 -11.54 6.44 7.15
C ASN A 71 -11.78 5.94 5.73
N ASN A 72 -12.94 5.32 5.46
CA ASN A 72 -13.30 4.75 4.17
C ASN A 72 -12.28 3.72 3.65
N CYS A 73 -11.58 3.03 4.57
CA CYS A 73 -10.61 2.01 4.22
C CYS A 73 -11.29 0.77 3.67
N CYS A 74 -10.77 0.23 2.56
CA CYS A 74 -11.25 -1.02 1.96
C CYS A 74 -10.34 -2.19 2.33
N VAL A 75 -10.87 -3.42 2.22
CA VAL A 75 -10.12 -4.64 2.51
C VAL A 75 -8.88 -4.80 1.63
N LEU A 76 -8.92 -4.36 0.37
CA LEU A 76 -7.78 -4.40 -0.54
C LEU A 76 -6.65 -3.43 -0.11
N GLY A 77 -7.00 -2.28 0.48
CA GLY A 77 -6.04 -1.36 1.10
C GLY A 77 -5.31 -1.99 2.28
N GLU A 78 -6.03 -2.74 3.14
CA GLU A 78 -5.42 -3.51 4.22
C GLU A 78 -4.51 -4.63 3.69
N ALA A 79 -4.97 -5.37 2.67
CA ALA A 79 -4.17 -6.41 2.03
C ALA A 79 -2.88 -5.85 1.43
N ALA A 80 -2.95 -4.71 0.77
CA ALA A 80 -1.78 -4.06 0.17
C ALA A 80 -0.70 -3.68 1.18
N ARG A 81 -1.07 -3.45 2.44
CA ARG A 81 -0.10 -3.17 3.52
C ARG A 81 0.66 -4.41 3.97
N TRP A 82 -0.05 -5.52 4.19
CA TRP A 82 0.45 -6.61 5.02
C TRP A 82 0.31 -8.01 4.43
N ALA A 83 -0.63 -8.19 3.46
CA ALA A 83 -0.95 -9.51 2.95
C ALA A 83 0.02 -9.96 1.84
N ASN A 84 0.06 -11.27 1.64
CA ASN A 84 0.76 -11.87 0.52
C ASN A 84 0.01 -11.67 -0.80
N ALA A 85 0.67 -11.97 -1.92
CA ALA A 85 0.10 -11.79 -3.25
C ALA A 85 -1.18 -12.62 -3.48
N GLU A 86 -1.29 -13.82 -2.88
CA GLU A 86 -2.46 -14.68 -3.02
C GLU A 86 -3.73 -14.01 -2.48
N ILE A 87 -3.65 -13.37 -1.31
CA ILE A 87 -4.80 -12.65 -0.71
C ILE A 87 -5.18 -11.44 -1.59
N VAL A 88 -4.18 -10.68 -2.07
CA VAL A 88 -4.43 -9.54 -2.96
C VAL A 88 -5.15 -10.02 -4.22
N GLN A 89 -4.67 -11.10 -4.83
CA GLN A 89 -5.26 -11.70 -6.03
C GLN A 89 -6.71 -12.16 -5.77
N LEU A 90 -6.95 -12.90 -4.67
CA LEU A 90 -8.29 -13.34 -4.28
C LEU A 90 -9.29 -12.18 -4.18
N LEU A 91 -8.89 -11.08 -3.53
CA LEU A 91 -9.76 -9.91 -3.38
C LEU A 91 -10.08 -9.26 -4.73
N ILE A 92 -9.09 -9.16 -5.63
CA ILE A 92 -9.26 -8.58 -6.97
C ILE A 92 -10.20 -9.46 -7.82
N GLU A 93 -10.00 -10.78 -7.83
CA GLU A 93 -10.84 -11.75 -8.55
C GLU A 93 -12.31 -11.70 -8.11
N HIS A 94 -12.56 -11.35 -6.85
CA HIS A 94 -13.91 -11.18 -6.31
C HIS A 94 -14.44 -9.74 -6.39
N GLY A 95 -13.77 -8.89 -7.18
CA GLY A 95 -14.25 -7.57 -7.57
C GLY A 95 -13.90 -6.43 -6.61
N ALA A 96 -12.83 -6.56 -5.83
CA ALA A 96 -12.28 -5.42 -5.11
C ALA A 96 -11.70 -4.39 -6.10
N ASP A 97 -11.99 -3.12 -5.90
CA ASP A 97 -11.52 -2.04 -6.76
C ASP A 97 -10.06 -1.69 -6.45
N VAL A 98 -9.17 -1.95 -7.43
CA VAL A 98 -7.71 -1.70 -7.33
C VAL A 98 -7.36 -0.23 -7.20
N ASN A 99 -8.24 0.67 -7.62
CA ASN A 99 -8.05 2.12 -7.57
C ASN A 99 -8.93 2.81 -6.50
N ASN A 100 -9.50 2.02 -5.60
CA ASN A 100 -10.26 2.54 -4.48
C ASN A 100 -9.46 3.56 -3.67
N VAL A 101 -10.11 4.63 -3.22
CA VAL A 101 -9.46 5.68 -2.42
C VAL A 101 -10.14 5.83 -1.05
N ASP A 102 -9.33 5.97 -0.01
CA ASP A 102 -9.79 6.32 1.34
C ASP A 102 -9.97 7.84 1.52
N THR A 103 -10.30 8.28 2.73
CA THR A 103 -10.48 9.71 3.05
C THR A 103 -9.20 10.53 2.90
N MET A 104 -8.03 9.89 2.98
CA MET A 104 -6.71 10.51 2.76
C MET A 104 -6.28 10.52 1.29
N GLY A 105 -7.08 9.93 0.39
CA GLY A 105 -6.71 9.75 -1.01
C GLY A 105 -5.73 8.59 -1.23
N MET A 106 -5.56 7.72 -0.24
CA MET A 106 -4.68 6.56 -0.36
C MET A 106 -5.34 5.46 -1.19
N THR A 107 -4.63 4.99 -2.22
CA THR A 107 -5.01 3.79 -2.97
C THR A 107 -4.30 2.55 -2.41
N PRO A 108 -4.74 1.32 -2.76
CA PRO A 108 -4.00 0.12 -2.41
C PRO A 108 -2.53 0.16 -2.84
N LEU A 109 -2.20 0.69 -4.03
CA LEU A 109 -0.81 0.82 -4.48
C LEU A 109 -0.01 1.83 -3.64
N LEU A 110 -0.62 2.94 -3.20
CA LEU A 110 0.01 3.86 -2.26
C LEU A 110 0.31 3.18 -0.92
N TYR A 111 -0.59 2.34 -0.41
CA TYR A 111 -0.34 1.55 0.79
C TYR A 111 0.79 0.54 0.61
N ALA A 112 0.82 -0.21 -0.50
CA ALA A 112 1.93 -1.11 -0.83
C ALA A 112 3.27 -0.36 -0.85
N ALA A 113 3.31 0.83 -1.46
CA ALA A 113 4.51 1.67 -1.52
C ALA A 113 4.98 2.17 -0.15
N THR A 114 4.06 2.48 0.78
CA THR A 114 4.44 2.89 2.15
C THR A 114 4.99 1.75 2.99
N HIS A 115 4.62 0.50 2.70
CA HIS A 115 5.01 -0.69 3.46
C HIS A 115 6.08 -1.56 2.77
N ASP A 116 6.56 -1.16 1.58
CA ASP A 116 7.56 -1.91 0.79
C ASP A 116 7.07 -3.31 0.37
N ASN A 117 5.74 -3.44 0.19
CA ASN A 117 5.12 -4.70 -0.20
C ASN A 117 5.14 -4.85 -1.72
N VAL A 118 6.23 -5.44 -2.21
CA VAL A 118 6.50 -5.60 -3.65
C VAL A 118 5.51 -6.55 -4.30
N GLU A 119 5.18 -7.64 -3.63
CA GLU A 119 4.28 -8.67 -4.13
C GLU A 119 2.87 -8.11 -4.34
N ALA A 120 2.36 -7.39 -3.35
CA ALA A 120 1.07 -6.71 -3.47
C ALA A 120 1.09 -5.64 -4.56
N ALA A 121 2.16 -4.84 -4.64
CA ALA A 121 2.29 -3.81 -5.66
C ALA A 121 2.30 -4.42 -7.07
N GLN A 122 3.02 -5.53 -7.27
CA GLN A 122 3.06 -6.25 -8.54
C GLN A 122 1.65 -6.66 -8.97
N MET A 123 0.89 -7.34 -8.09
CA MET A 123 -0.49 -7.77 -8.36
C MET A 123 -1.41 -6.58 -8.68
N LEU A 124 -1.32 -5.51 -7.91
CA LEU A 124 -2.12 -4.32 -8.13
C LEU A 124 -1.83 -3.66 -9.48
N ILE A 125 -0.57 -3.51 -9.85
CA ILE A 125 -0.16 -2.89 -11.13
C ILE A 125 -0.60 -3.76 -12.32
N GLU A 126 -0.44 -5.07 -12.24
CA GLU A 126 -0.89 -6.00 -13.28
C GLU A 126 -2.41 -6.00 -13.49
N ASN A 127 -3.15 -5.61 -12.46
CA ASN A 127 -4.60 -5.44 -12.50
C ASN A 127 -5.05 -3.97 -12.68
N GLY A 128 -4.17 -3.10 -13.18
CA GLY A 128 -4.53 -1.75 -13.60
C GLY A 128 -4.53 -0.68 -12.49
N ALA A 129 -3.74 -0.87 -11.44
CA ALA A 129 -3.54 0.19 -10.45
C ALA A 129 -2.86 1.41 -11.07
N ASN A 130 -3.36 2.60 -10.75
CA ASN A 130 -2.81 3.85 -11.24
C ASN A 130 -1.48 4.19 -10.55
N LEU A 131 -0.37 4.12 -11.30
CA LEU A 131 0.98 4.47 -10.85
C LEU A 131 1.13 5.92 -10.40
N GLU A 132 0.28 6.81 -10.92
CA GLU A 132 0.33 8.25 -10.64
C GLU A 132 -0.80 8.73 -9.71
N ALA A 133 -1.48 7.79 -9.04
CA ALA A 133 -2.46 8.14 -8.00
C ALA A 133 -1.80 9.00 -6.91
N ARG A 134 -2.52 10.02 -6.42
CA ARG A 134 -1.97 11.00 -5.49
C ARG A 134 -2.77 11.05 -4.19
N GLU A 135 -2.06 10.91 -3.07
CA GLU A 135 -2.70 11.16 -1.78
C GLU A 135 -3.02 12.66 -1.59
N ARG A 136 -3.96 12.93 -0.69
CA ARG A 136 -4.61 14.24 -0.59
C ARG A 136 -3.72 15.34 0.01
N TYR A 137 -2.85 15.03 0.96
CA TYR A 137 -2.16 16.06 1.77
C TYR A 137 -0.88 16.60 1.11
N LYS A 138 0.02 15.71 0.73
CA LYS A 138 1.33 16.07 0.14
C LYS A 138 1.33 15.95 -1.38
N GLY A 139 0.34 15.27 -1.97
CA GLY A 139 0.27 14.95 -3.39
C GLY A 139 1.31 13.89 -3.79
N PHE A 140 1.65 12.99 -2.88
CA PHE A 140 2.62 11.95 -3.17
C PHE A 140 2.02 10.88 -4.07
N THR A 141 2.79 10.51 -5.11
CA THR A 141 2.58 9.28 -5.89
C THR A 141 3.20 8.08 -5.15
N PRO A 142 2.92 6.82 -5.56
CA PRO A 142 3.59 5.65 -5.00
C PRO A 142 5.12 5.77 -5.00
N LEU A 143 5.73 6.22 -6.10
CA LEU A 143 7.18 6.42 -6.18
C LEU A 143 7.67 7.55 -5.26
N LEU A 144 6.96 8.66 -5.16
CA LEU A 144 7.27 9.74 -4.21
C LEU A 144 7.23 9.25 -2.76
N TYR A 145 6.25 8.42 -2.39
CA TYR A 145 6.19 7.80 -1.06
C TYR A 145 7.37 6.87 -0.81
N ALA A 146 7.63 5.95 -1.75
CA ALA A 146 8.72 4.98 -1.64
C ALA A 146 10.07 5.69 -1.44
N CYS A 147 10.36 6.75 -2.21
CA CYS A 147 11.58 7.56 -2.06
C CYS A 147 11.60 8.36 -0.75
N HIS A 148 10.46 8.92 -0.32
CA HIS A 148 10.37 9.68 0.93
C HIS A 148 10.60 8.81 2.18
N LEU A 149 10.16 7.55 2.14
CA LEU A 149 10.27 6.59 3.23
C LEU A 149 11.49 5.66 3.10
N LEU A 150 12.29 5.84 2.03
CA LEU A 150 13.44 5.00 1.70
C LEU A 150 13.08 3.50 1.63
N LYS A 151 12.13 3.17 0.76
CA LYS A 151 11.64 1.80 0.53
C LYS A 151 12.34 1.15 -0.68
N PRO A 152 13.52 0.51 -0.47
CA PRO A 152 14.40 0.16 -1.58
C PRO A 152 13.89 -0.99 -2.45
N LYS A 153 13.03 -1.85 -1.92
CA LYS A 153 12.56 -3.04 -2.65
C LYS A 153 11.50 -2.70 -3.71
N ILE A 154 10.59 -1.77 -3.38
CA ILE A 154 9.48 -1.43 -4.28
C ILE A 154 9.85 -0.40 -5.33
N ILE A 155 10.89 0.42 -5.11
CA ILE A 155 11.31 1.46 -6.06
C ILE A 155 11.65 0.89 -7.43
N PRO A 156 12.46 -0.19 -7.57
CA PRO A 156 12.74 -0.79 -8.86
C PRO A 156 11.47 -1.20 -9.60
N LEU A 157 10.56 -1.88 -8.94
CA LEU A 157 9.28 -2.28 -9.55
C LEU A 157 8.51 -1.08 -10.11
N LEU A 158 8.35 -0.02 -9.32
CA LEU A 158 7.60 1.17 -9.75
C LEU A 158 8.26 1.84 -10.96
N VAL A 159 9.61 1.93 -10.97
CA VAL A 159 10.37 2.51 -12.09
C VAL A 159 10.25 1.63 -13.35
N GLU A 160 10.43 0.32 -13.24
CA GLU A 160 10.31 -0.63 -14.35
C GLU A 160 8.90 -0.65 -14.95
N LYS A 161 7.88 -0.43 -14.12
CA LYS A 161 6.48 -0.34 -14.58
C LYS A 161 6.10 1.06 -15.11
N GLY A 162 7.06 1.99 -15.17
CA GLY A 162 6.91 3.30 -15.83
C GLY A 162 6.37 4.43 -14.96
N ALA A 163 6.55 4.35 -13.63
CA ALA A 163 6.23 5.49 -12.77
C ALA A 163 7.06 6.73 -13.14
N ASP A 164 6.43 7.91 -13.12
CA ASP A 164 7.09 9.17 -13.47
C ASP A 164 8.20 9.54 -12.45
N LEU A 165 9.46 9.39 -12.89
CA LEU A 165 10.66 9.73 -12.13
C LEU A 165 10.76 11.23 -11.76
N ASN A 166 10.00 12.07 -12.46
CA ASN A 166 9.99 13.52 -12.29
C ASN A 166 8.67 14.06 -11.72
N ALA A 167 7.78 13.16 -11.26
CA ALA A 167 6.55 13.54 -10.57
C ALA A 167 6.86 14.51 -9.42
N LYS A 168 6.06 15.57 -9.27
CA LYS A 168 6.28 16.58 -8.22
C LYS A 168 5.18 16.47 -7.16
N ASP A 169 5.58 16.52 -5.89
CA ASP A 169 4.67 16.71 -4.78
C ASP A 169 4.10 18.15 -4.75
N LYS A 170 3.19 18.45 -3.84
CA LYS A 170 2.60 19.81 -3.69
C LYS A 170 3.63 20.90 -3.35
N LYS A 171 4.85 20.52 -2.94
CA LYS A 171 5.97 21.43 -2.67
C LYS A 171 6.98 21.47 -3.83
N GLY A 172 6.66 20.85 -4.95
CA GLY A 172 7.53 20.77 -6.12
C GLY A 172 8.73 19.83 -5.99
N LYS A 173 8.73 18.91 -5.01
CA LYS A 173 9.81 17.94 -4.85
C LYS A 173 9.57 16.71 -5.68
N THR A 174 10.65 16.23 -6.31
CA THR A 174 10.68 15.01 -7.10
C THR A 174 11.04 13.79 -6.25
N PRO A 175 10.88 12.54 -6.75
CA PRO A 175 11.38 11.33 -6.10
C PRO A 175 12.86 11.46 -5.71
N LEU A 176 13.73 11.89 -6.64
CA LEU A 176 15.15 12.13 -6.39
C LEU A 176 15.37 13.16 -5.26
N GLY A 177 14.65 14.29 -5.29
CA GLY A 177 14.74 15.32 -4.25
C GLY A 177 14.32 14.81 -2.86
N ASN A 178 13.33 13.89 -2.79
CA ASN A 178 12.93 13.25 -1.54
C ASN A 178 13.98 12.26 -1.04
N ALA A 179 14.54 11.39 -1.91
CA ALA A 179 15.61 10.46 -1.57
C ALA A 179 16.88 11.19 -1.06
N CYS A 180 17.30 12.24 -1.74
CA CYS A 180 18.43 13.08 -1.33
C CYS A 180 18.22 13.71 0.05
N LYS A 181 17.02 14.24 0.31
CA LYS A 181 16.70 14.84 1.61
C LYS A 181 16.74 13.83 2.76
N LYS A 182 16.50 12.56 2.48
CA LYS A 182 16.46 11.48 3.47
C LYS A 182 17.78 10.74 3.64
N GLY A 183 18.80 11.02 2.83
CA GLY A 183 20.11 10.39 2.89
C GLY A 183 20.17 9.00 2.24
N GLY A 184 19.27 8.71 1.30
CA GLY A 184 19.20 7.41 0.63
C GLY A 184 20.13 7.30 -0.57
N LEU A 185 21.45 7.22 -0.37
CA LEU A 185 22.47 7.23 -1.44
C LEU A 185 22.20 6.17 -2.53
N GLU A 186 21.93 4.93 -2.16
CA GLU A 186 21.69 3.85 -3.13
C GLU A 186 20.41 4.10 -3.97
N ILE A 187 19.36 4.64 -3.34
CA ILE A 187 18.14 5.05 -4.06
C ILE A 187 18.45 6.23 -4.99
N VAL A 188 19.27 7.18 -4.56
CA VAL A 188 19.71 8.32 -5.40
C VAL A 188 20.45 7.82 -6.63
N LYS A 189 21.41 6.92 -6.46
CA LYS A 189 22.16 6.30 -7.57
C LYS A 189 21.20 5.63 -8.55
N TYR A 190 20.35 4.76 -8.02
CA TYR A 190 19.36 4.03 -8.83
C TYR A 190 18.48 4.97 -9.67
N LEU A 191 17.91 6.01 -9.05
CA LEU A 191 17.04 6.97 -9.75
C LEU A 191 17.79 7.74 -10.83
N VAL A 192 19.04 8.17 -10.57
CA VAL A 192 19.87 8.87 -11.55
C VAL A 192 20.22 7.97 -12.74
N GLU A 193 20.62 6.73 -12.49
CA GLU A 193 20.93 5.73 -13.52
C GLU A 193 19.72 5.43 -14.42
N HIS A 194 18.51 5.60 -13.90
CA HIS A 194 17.26 5.42 -14.66
C HIS A 194 16.70 6.73 -15.22
N GLY A 195 17.46 7.82 -15.19
CA GLY A 195 17.12 9.07 -15.89
C GLY A 195 16.29 10.06 -15.08
N ALA A 196 16.29 9.97 -13.74
CA ALA A 196 15.66 10.99 -12.92
C ALA A 196 16.31 12.37 -13.13
N GLY A 197 15.49 13.40 -13.36
CA GLY A 197 15.98 14.77 -13.55
C GLY A 197 16.66 15.34 -12.31
N LEU A 198 17.82 15.97 -12.49
CA LEU A 198 18.62 16.56 -11.42
C LEU A 198 18.11 17.92 -10.91
N GLN A 199 16.93 18.36 -11.36
CA GLN A 199 16.36 19.65 -10.97
C GLN A 199 15.36 19.52 -9.81
N VAL A 200 15.52 20.34 -8.78
CA VAL A 200 14.55 20.51 -7.68
C VAL A 200 14.13 21.97 -7.64
N GLY A 201 12.96 22.25 -8.21
CA GLY A 201 12.50 23.60 -8.48
C GLY A 201 13.40 24.29 -9.52
N LYS A 202 14.02 25.41 -9.17
CA LYS A 202 14.95 26.16 -10.05
C LYS A 202 16.43 25.84 -9.78
N LYS A 203 16.74 24.91 -8.85
CA LYS A 203 18.11 24.60 -8.44
C LYS A 203 18.47 23.17 -8.85
N ASN A 204 19.76 22.94 -9.09
CA ASN A 204 20.27 21.57 -9.20
C ASN A 204 20.14 20.88 -7.83
N VAL A 205 19.79 19.60 -7.81
CA VAL A 205 19.66 18.82 -6.58
C VAL A 205 21.00 18.81 -5.79
N ALA A 206 22.14 18.79 -6.47
CA ALA A 206 23.46 18.83 -5.85
C ALA A 206 23.70 20.09 -4.99
N ASP A 207 23.10 21.23 -5.37
CA ASP A 207 23.26 22.51 -4.65
C ASP A 207 22.48 22.54 -3.33
N VAL A 208 21.44 21.70 -3.19
CA VAL A 208 20.52 21.73 -2.04
C VAL A 208 20.69 20.54 -1.11
N VAL A 209 21.47 19.53 -1.50
CA VAL A 209 21.74 18.32 -0.70
C VAL A 209 22.72 18.64 0.41
N LYS A 210 22.39 18.17 1.64
CA LYS A 210 23.23 18.31 2.83
C LYS A 210 24.12 17.09 3.09
N ASP A 211 23.71 15.92 2.63
CA ASP A 211 24.45 14.67 2.78
C ASP A 211 25.72 14.73 1.92
N LYS A 212 26.89 14.51 2.55
CA LYS A 212 28.20 14.65 1.89
C LYS A 212 28.43 13.61 0.80
N ALA A 213 28.03 12.35 1.06
CA ALA A 213 28.23 11.26 0.11
C ALA A 213 27.36 11.44 -1.12
N ILE A 214 26.08 11.83 -0.93
CA ILE A 214 25.16 12.13 -2.03
C ILE A 214 25.67 13.35 -2.83
N LYS A 215 26.13 14.39 -2.14
CA LYS A 215 26.65 15.60 -2.80
C LYS A 215 27.88 15.27 -3.64
N GLN A 216 28.80 14.47 -3.11
CA GLN A 216 29.99 14.01 -3.84
C GLN A 216 29.57 13.23 -5.09
N TYR A 217 28.71 12.21 -4.94
CA TYR A 217 28.23 11.42 -6.07
C TYR A 217 27.60 12.30 -7.16
N LEU A 218 26.71 13.24 -6.80
CA LEU A 218 26.04 14.11 -7.77
C LEU A 218 26.99 15.12 -8.45
N SER A 219 28.10 15.49 -7.80
CA SER A 219 29.13 16.39 -8.38
C SER A 219 30.07 15.68 -9.36
N GLU A 220 30.16 14.35 -9.30
CA GLU A 220 30.97 13.51 -10.19
C GLU A 220 30.18 13.06 -11.45
N LEU A 221 28.89 13.38 -11.55
CA LEU A 221 28.09 13.09 -12.73
C LEU A 221 28.53 13.98 -13.91
N PRO A 222 28.53 13.45 -15.15
CA PRO A 222 28.94 14.17 -16.36
C PRO A 222 28.00 15.34 -16.69
#